data_7a0fdd1e941e0fc153d022a78ba9dceb
#
_entry.id   7a0fdd1e941e0fc153d022a78ba9dceb
#
_cell.length_a   1.000
_cell.length_b   1.000
_cell.length_c   1.000
_cell.angle_alpha   90.00
_cell.angle_beta   90.00
_cell.angle_gamma   90.00
#
_symmetry.space_group_name_H-M   'P 1'
#
loop_
_entity.id
_entity.type
_entity.pdbx_description
1 polymer ?
#
loop_
_entity_poly.entity_id
_entity_poly.type
_entity_poly.pdbx_seq_one_letter_code
_entity_poly.pdbx_strand_id
1 'polypeptide(L)'
;MKTMAVVLATGAAATAFVVAAVLAEQRGGEAAAQDITFLGEPVTAEEIALGQDLYAANCASCHGDNLEGQTDWMRRLDNGRMPAPPHDETGHTWHHADRQLFIITRLGV
;
A
#
# COMPACT_ATOMS: atom_id res chain seq x y z
N MET A 1 48.90 28.61 -3.28
CA MET A 1 47.48 28.97 -3.14
C MET A 1 46.67 28.37 -4.30
N LYS A 2 46.60 27.02 -4.45
CA LYS A 2 45.83 26.36 -5.54
C LYS A 2 45.05 25.13 -5.09
N THR A 3 44.87 24.89 -3.79
CA THR A 3 44.23 23.67 -3.25
C THR A 3 42.89 23.87 -2.60
N MET A 4 42.33 25.10 -2.56
CA MET A 4 41.01 25.35 -1.90
C MET A 4 39.81 25.37 -2.85
N ALA A 5 40.02 25.35 -4.16
CA ALA A 5 38.91 25.45 -5.12
C ALA A 5 38.24 24.09 -5.49
N VAL A 6 38.91 22.95 -5.22
CA VAL A 6 38.41 21.63 -5.61
C VAL A 6 37.41 21.03 -4.61
N VAL A 7 37.50 21.39 -3.33
CA VAL A 7 36.63 20.80 -2.29
C VAL A 7 35.20 21.37 -2.31
N LEU A 8 34.98 22.58 -2.79
CA LEU A 8 33.66 23.21 -2.86
C LEU A 8 32.80 22.72 -4.02
N ALA A 9 33.42 22.24 -5.12
CA ALA A 9 32.70 21.75 -6.28
C ALA A 9 32.09 20.34 -6.09
N THR A 10 32.73 19.50 -5.26
CA THR A 10 32.24 18.14 -5.01
C THR A 10 31.05 18.11 -4.04
N GLY A 11 30.93 19.06 -3.10
CA GLY A 11 29.85 19.15 -2.17
C GLY A 11 28.50 19.54 -2.82
N ALA A 12 28.54 20.49 -3.77
CA ALA A 12 27.32 20.96 -4.45
C ALA A 12 26.71 19.91 -5.40
N ALA A 13 27.56 19.11 -6.05
CA ALA A 13 27.07 18.04 -6.93
C ALA A 13 26.41 16.88 -6.14
N ALA A 14 26.98 16.49 -4.99
CA ALA A 14 26.44 15.43 -4.17
C ALA A 14 25.08 15.81 -3.55
N THR A 15 24.94 17.05 -3.07
CA THR A 15 23.67 17.54 -2.50
C THR A 15 22.57 17.65 -3.57
N ALA A 16 22.89 18.07 -4.79
CA ALA A 16 21.94 18.13 -5.89
C ALA A 16 21.41 16.74 -6.28
N PHE A 17 22.27 15.71 -6.27
CA PHE A 17 21.87 14.33 -6.57
C PHE A 17 20.91 13.75 -5.52
N VAL A 18 21.18 13.98 -4.24
CA VAL A 18 20.31 13.51 -3.14
C VAL A 18 18.93 14.18 -3.20
N VAL A 19 18.90 15.48 -3.40
CA VAL A 19 17.61 16.21 -3.53
C VAL A 19 16.82 15.73 -4.75
N ALA A 20 17.48 15.50 -5.89
CA ALA A 20 16.82 15.00 -7.09
C ALA A 20 16.25 13.58 -6.91
N ALA A 21 16.97 12.70 -6.20
CA ALA A 21 16.50 11.36 -5.90
C ALA A 21 15.26 11.37 -5.00
N VAL A 22 15.26 12.16 -3.92
CA VAL A 22 14.11 12.30 -3.00
C VAL A 22 12.89 12.86 -3.72
N LEU A 23 13.06 13.85 -4.59
CA LEU A 23 11.96 14.43 -5.37
C LEU A 23 11.40 13.45 -6.43
N ALA A 24 12.22 12.55 -6.96
CA ALA A 24 11.80 11.53 -7.91
C ALA A 24 10.95 10.44 -7.21
N GLU A 25 11.32 10.02 -6.00
CA GLU A 25 10.56 9.06 -5.21
C GLU A 25 9.19 9.63 -4.81
N GLN A 26 9.13 10.89 -4.40
CA GLN A 26 7.85 11.56 -4.08
C GLN A 26 6.91 11.62 -5.29
N ARG A 27 7.42 11.98 -6.48
CA ARG A 27 6.61 12.01 -7.70
C ARG A 27 6.13 10.64 -8.15
N GLY A 28 6.92 9.59 -7.92
CA GLY A 28 6.52 8.21 -8.20
C GLY A 28 5.35 7.75 -7.31
N GLY A 29 5.36 8.13 -6.04
CA GLY A 29 4.28 7.85 -5.09
C GLY A 29 2.97 8.57 -5.44
N GLU A 30 3.05 9.86 -5.79
CA GLU A 30 1.87 10.64 -6.20
C GLU A 30 1.23 10.13 -7.50
N ALA A 31 2.05 9.73 -8.49
CA ALA A 31 1.53 9.20 -9.75
C ALA A 31 0.79 7.87 -9.55
N ALA A 32 1.30 6.98 -8.70
CA ALA A 32 0.64 5.71 -8.39
C ALA A 32 -0.66 5.90 -7.60
N ALA A 33 -0.75 6.93 -6.74
CA ALA A 33 -1.96 7.24 -5.99
C ALA A 33 -3.07 7.84 -6.87
N GLN A 34 -2.72 8.56 -7.93
CA GLN A 34 -3.68 9.21 -8.83
C GLN A 34 -4.52 8.22 -9.67
N ASP A 35 -4.05 6.99 -9.84
CA ASP A 35 -4.76 5.94 -10.58
C ASP A 35 -5.72 5.13 -9.70
N ILE A 36 -5.71 5.33 -8.37
CA ILE A 36 -6.58 4.62 -7.44
C ILE A 36 -7.77 5.51 -7.09
N THR A 37 -8.96 4.96 -7.24
CA THR A 37 -10.21 5.65 -6.86
C THR A 37 -11.00 4.81 -5.86
N PHE A 38 -11.78 5.51 -5.02
CA PHE A 38 -12.79 4.89 -4.16
C PHE A 38 -14.15 5.60 -4.38
N LEU A 39 -15.16 4.85 -4.76
CA LEU A 39 -16.48 5.35 -5.15
C LEU A 39 -16.42 6.42 -6.27
N GLY A 40 -15.40 6.37 -7.12
CA GLY A 40 -15.16 7.30 -8.22
C GLY A 40 -14.36 8.55 -7.87
N GLU A 41 -13.99 8.73 -6.60
CA GLU A 41 -13.14 9.83 -6.14
C GLU A 41 -11.67 9.38 -6.02
N PRO A 42 -10.69 10.20 -6.41
CA PRO A 42 -9.28 9.89 -6.24
C PRO A 42 -8.92 9.67 -4.77
N VAL A 43 -8.03 8.69 -4.51
CA VAL A 43 -7.48 8.42 -3.18
C VAL A 43 -6.07 8.99 -3.09
N THR A 44 -5.78 9.72 -2.01
CA THR A 44 -4.46 10.32 -1.78
C THR A 44 -3.42 9.30 -1.32
N ALA A 45 -2.14 9.62 -1.48
CA ALA A 45 -1.05 8.77 -0.98
C ALA A 45 -1.09 8.61 0.55
N GLU A 46 -1.50 9.63 1.27
CA GLU A 46 -1.67 9.62 2.73
C GLU A 46 -2.81 8.68 3.15
N GLU A 47 -3.92 8.66 2.43
CA GLU A 47 -5.03 7.74 2.69
C GLU A 47 -4.63 6.29 2.42
N ILE A 48 -3.86 6.04 1.36
CA ILE A 48 -3.31 4.71 1.07
C ILE A 48 -2.37 4.25 2.19
N ALA A 49 -1.44 5.10 2.63
CA ALA A 49 -0.51 4.79 3.71
C ALA A 49 -1.26 4.51 5.02
N LEU A 50 -2.26 5.33 5.37
CA LEU A 50 -3.12 5.09 6.53
C LEU A 50 -3.86 3.76 6.40
N GLY A 51 -4.37 3.43 5.22
CA GLY A 51 -5.03 2.16 4.93
C GLY A 51 -4.11 0.96 5.14
N GLN A 52 -2.85 1.05 4.72
CA GLN A 52 -1.83 0.02 4.94
C GLN A 52 -1.54 -0.18 6.44
N ASP A 53 -1.37 0.90 7.20
CA ASP A 53 -1.14 0.84 8.65
C ASP A 53 -2.34 0.20 9.38
N LEU A 54 -3.56 0.60 9.02
CA LEU A 54 -4.78 0.03 9.58
C LEU A 54 -4.96 -1.44 9.23
N TYR A 55 -4.64 -1.84 8.00
CA TYR A 55 -4.65 -3.24 7.56
C TYR A 55 -3.66 -4.07 8.37
N ALA A 56 -2.41 -3.63 8.47
CA ALA A 56 -1.37 -4.30 9.24
C ALA A 56 -1.77 -4.51 10.71
N ALA A 57 -2.38 -3.49 11.32
CA ALA A 57 -2.78 -3.54 12.73
C ALA A 57 -4.02 -4.40 13.02
N ASN A 58 -4.95 -4.54 12.06
CA ASN A 58 -6.28 -5.09 12.34
C ASN A 58 -6.68 -6.30 11.48
N CYS A 59 -6.09 -6.46 10.30
CA CYS A 59 -6.53 -7.43 9.30
C CYS A 59 -5.47 -8.47 8.95
N ALA A 60 -4.19 -8.08 8.90
CA ALA A 60 -3.10 -8.90 8.44
C ALA A 60 -2.91 -10.19 9.26
N SER A 61 -3.22 -10.18 10.55
CA SER A 61 -3.14 -11.37 11.41
C SER A 61 -3.99 -12.56 10.91
N CYS A 62 -5.03 -12.30 10.14
CA CYS A 62 -5.89 -13.32 9.54
C CYS A 62 -5.75 -13.37 8.01
N HIS A 63 -5.65 -12.22 7.35
CA HIS A 63 -5.63 -12.13 5.89
C HIS A 63 -4.23 -12.16 5.26
N GLY A 64 -3.16 -12.25 6.10
CA GLY A 64 -1.77 -12.28 5.70
C GLY A 64 -1.17 -10.88 5.48
N ASP A 65 0.13 -10.74 5.73
CA ASP A 65 0.85 -9.48 5.56
C ASP A 65 0.94 -9.03 4.09
N ASN A 66 0.88 -9.99 3.16
CA ASN A 66 0.90 -9.76 1.71
C ASN A 66 -0.47 -10.05 1.08
N LEU A 67 -1.56 -9.98 1.84
CA LEU A 67 -2.93 -10.19 1.37
C LEU A 67 -3.25 -11.65 0.96
N GLU A 68 -2.36 -12.61 1.28
CA GLU A 68 -2.39 -14.00 0.80
C GLU A 68 -3.49 -14.86 1.43
N GLY A 69 -4.11 -14.41 2.53
CA GLY A 69 -5.13 -15.17 3.25
C GLY A 69 -4.59 -16.39 4.00
N GLN A 70 -5.48 -17.28 4.41
CA GLN A 70 -5.15 -18.54 5.08
C GLN A 70 -5.16 -19.72 4.10
N THR A 71 -4.36 -20.74 4.42
CA THR A 71 -4.31 -21.99 3.63
C THR A 71 -5.69 -22.62 3.53
N ASP A 72 -6.01 -23.18 2.37
CA ASP A 72 -7.29 -23.84 2.09
C ASP A 72 -8.53 -22.95 2.38
N TRP A 73 -8.42 -21.65 2.15
CA TRP A 73 -9.46 -20.66 2.50
C TRP A 73 -10.84 -20.97 1.90
N MET A 74 -10.94 -21.75 0.83
CA MET A 74 -12.21 -22.21 0.24
C MET A 74 -12.82 -23.40 0.99
N ARG A 75 -12.10 -24.01 1.94
CA ARG A 75 -12.55 -25.18 2.68
C ARG A 75 -12.97 -24.79 4.09
N ARG A 76 -14.19 -25.15 4.45
CA ARG A 76 -14.72 -24.89 5.79
C ARG A 76 -13.96 -25.67 6.86
N LEU A 77 -13.62 -25.02 7.96
CA LEU A 77 -13.03 -25.63 9.14
C LEU A 77 -14.03 -26.56 9.84
N ASP A 78 -13.54 -27.47 10.72
CA ASP A 78 -14.38 -28.41 11.46
C ASP A 78 -15.40 -27.69 12.39
N ASN A 79 -15.09 -26.47 12.83
CA ASN A 79 -16.01 -25.62 13.62
C ASN A 79 -17.06 -24.89 12.76
N GLY A 80 -17.11 -25.16 11.47
CA GLY A 80 -18.04 -24.57 10.52
C GLY A 80 -17.69 -23.18 9.99
N ARG A 81 -16.58 -22.55 10.47
CA ARG A 81 -16.12 -21.25 9.98
C ARG A 81 -15.30 -21.40 8.70
N MET A 82 -15.28 -20.33 7.89
CA MET A 82 -14.36 -20.22 6.76
C MET A 82 -13.04 -19.62 7.25
N PRO A 83 -11.90 -20.11 6.74
CA PRO A 83 -10.64 -19.38 6.88
C PRO A 83 -10.72 -18.01 6.20
N ALA A 84 -9.80 -17.10 6.59
CA ALA A 84 -9.74 -15.78 5.97
C ALA A 84 -9.30 -15.90 4.50
N PRO A 85 -10.08 -15.37 3.55
CA PRO A 85 -9.74 -15.42 2.13
C PRO A 85 -8.59 -14.46 1.79
N PRO A 86 -7.87 -14.69 0.67
CA PRO A 86 -6.94 -13.73 0.11
C PRO A 86 -7.65 -12.44 -0.32
N HIS A 87 -6.92 -11.32 -0.21
CA HIS A 87 -7.33 -10.03 -0.77
C HIS A 87 -6.49 -9.63 -1.99
N ASP A 88 -5.53 -10.48 -2.38
CA ASP A 88 -4.76 -10.38 -3.62
C ASP A 88 -5.53 -10.94 -4.83
N GLU A 89 -4.87 -11.06 -5.97
CA GLU A 89 -5.47 -11.57 -7.21
C GLU A 89 -5.86 -13.06 -7.16
N THR A 90 -5.40 -13.82 -6.17
CA THR A 90 -5.77 -15.23 -5.97
C THR A 90 -7.11 -15.39 -5.24
N GLY A 91 -7.58 -14.32 -4.59
CA GLY A 91 -8.90 -14.24 -3.96
C GLY A 91 -9.99 -13.78 -4.93
N HIS A 92 -11.08 -13.24 -4.37
CA HIS A 92 -12.20 -12.72 -5.15
C HIS A 92 -12.68 -11.33 -4.70
N THR A 93 -11.92 -10.64 -3.86
CA THR A 93 -12.24 -9.30 -3.33
C THR A 93 -12.50 -8.30 -4.47
N TRP A 94 -11.74 -8.39 -5.54
CA TRP A 94 -11.83 -7.54 -6.73
C TRP A 94 -13.15 -7.71 -7.54
N HIS A 95 -13.96 -8.74 -7.26
CA HIS A 95 -15.29 -8.90 -7.84
C HIS A 95 -16.36 -8.02 -7.19
N HIS A 96 -16.06 -7.47 -6.02
CA HIS A 96 -17.02 -6.66 -5.26
C HIS A 96 -16.84 -5.19 -5.57
N ALA A 97 -17.97 -4.46 -5.64
CA ALA A 97 -17.93 -3.01 -5.78
C ALA A 97 -17.46 -2.35 -4.47
N ASP A 98 -16.80 -1.20 -4.57
CA ASP A 98 -16.24 -0.42 -3.45
C ASP A 98 -17.24 -0.25 -2.29
N ARG A 99 -18.49 0.11 -2.63
CA ARG A 99 -19.55 0.26 -1.63
C ARG A 99 -19.81 -1.03 -0.84
N GLN A 100 -19.76 -2.18 -1.49
CA GLN A 100 -19.97 -3.46 -0.84
C GLN A 100 -18.80 -3.80 0.09
N LEU A 101 -17.57 -3.61 -0.37
CA LEU A 101 -16.35 -3.82 0.44
C LEU A 101 -16.37 -2.90 1.68
N PHE A 102 -16.74 -1.64 1.51
CA PHE A 102 -16.88 -0.70 2.62
C PHE A 102 -17.92 -1.15 3.65
N ILE A 103 -19.09 -1.62 3.19
CA ILE A 103 -20.16 -2.08 4.09
C ILE A 103 -19.71 -3.32 4.86
N ILE A 104 -19.09 -4.30 4.18
CA ILE A 104 -18.58 -5.54 4.81
C ILE A 104 -17.53 -5.19 5.87
N THR A 105 -16.59 -4.31 5.54
CA THR A 105 -15.53 -3.90 6.49
C THR A 105 -16.10 -3.17 7.70
N ARG A 106 -17.13 -2.34 7.51
CA ARG A 106 -17.71 -1.53 8.58
C ARG A 106 -18.68 -2.31 9.48
N LEU A 107 -19.48 -3.20 8.92
CA LEU A 107 -20.61 -3.85 9.62
C LEU A 107 -20.37 -5.35 9.87
N GLY A 108 -19.39 -5.94 9.22
CA GLY A 108 -19.17 -7.37 9.19
C GLY A 108 -20.10 -8.09 8.20
N VAL A 109 -19.95 -9.41 8.12
CA VAL A 109 -20.74 -10.35 7.29
C VAL A 109 -21.51 -11.33 8.17
#